data_5ee1a2cc6a7e4ad9092b07f0fb848702
#
_entry.id   5ee1a2cc6a7e4ad9092b07f0fb848702
#
_cell.length_a   1.000
_cell.length_b   1.000
_cell.length_c   1.000
_cell.angle_alpha   90.00
_cell.angle_beta   90.00
_cell.angle_gamma   90.00
#
_symmetry.space_group_name_H-M   'P 1'
#
loop_
_entity.id
_entity.type
_entity.pdbx_description
1 polymer ?
#
loop_
_entity_poly.entity_id
_entity_poly.type
_entity_poly.pdbx_seq_one_letter_code
_entity_poly.pdbx_strand_id
1 'polypeptide(L)'
;MTSLDTIGIPLLIRICLVVLFPFSALDKIINWNDALKQANSSFLPGGSVLLILGMLLELIGSACIIAGWHDRLAAFLLAGYCAVTALLYHNFWAYPDFWAKGSSLARAHFWDFLKNFGLVGGMLLITFGTQLAPLHDVARHPLASTPVYTPAAVAPSPARSTP
;
A
#
# COMPACT_ATOMS: atom_id res chain seq x y z
N MET A 1 14.27 -22.45 13.83
CA MET A 1 13.25 -21.61 13.17
C MET A 1 12.35 -22.52 12.39
N THR A 2 11.09 -22.51 12.65
CA THR A 2 10.10 -23.32 11.92
C THR A 2 9.82 -22.69 10.57
N SER A 3 9.34 -23.47 9.59
CA SER A 3 8.90 -22.94 8.29
C SER A 3 7.78 -21.89 8.44
N LEU A 4 7.06 -21.94 9.54
CA LEU A 4 6.03 -20.97 9.90
C LEU A 4 6.64 -19.58 10.17
N ASP A 5 7.79 -19.52 10.87
CA ASP A 5 8.46 -18.26 11.20
C ASP A 5 9.11 -17.63 9.96
N THR A 6 9.60 -18.47 9.05
CA THR A 6 10.39 -18.02 7.90
C THR A 6 9.52 -17.59 6.71
N ILE A 7 8.41 -18.28 6.48
CA ILE A 7 7.55 -18.07 5.31
C ILE A 7 6.15 -17.60 5.72
N GLY A 8 5.56 -18.23 6.74
CA GLY A 8 4.15 -18.00 7.11
C GLY A 8 3.88 -16.58 7.60
N ILE A 9 4.67 -16.08 8.55
CA ILE A 9 4.46 -14.74 9.12
C ILE A 9 4.70 -13.62 8.10
N PRO A 10 5.82 -13.60 7.35
CA PRO A 10 6.03 -12.59 6.30
C PRO A 10 4.95 -12.61 5.23
N LEU A 11 4.51 -13.78 4.79
CA LEU A 11 3.43 -13.91 3.82
C LEU A 11 2.10 -13.37 4.37
N LEU A 12 1.75 -13.71 5.61
CA LEU A 12 0.55 -13.22 6.26
C LEU A 12 0.54 -11.69 6.36
N ILE A 13 1.67 -11.08 6.77
CA ILE A 13 1.80 -9.62 6.84
C ILE A 13 1.54 -8.98 5.47
N ARG A 14 2.11 -9.54 4.40
CA ARG A 14 1.93 -9.05 3.03
C ARG A 14 0.49 -9.19 2.56
N ILE A 15 -0.14 -10.33 2.81
CA ILE A 15 -1.55 -10.54 2.48
C ILE A 15 -2.42 -9.54 3.23
N CYS A 16 -2.26 -9.39 4.55
CA CYS A 16 -3.03 -8.45 5.35
C CYS A 16 -2.88 -7.00 4.86
N LEU A 17 -1.68 -6.62 4.42
CA LEU A 17 -1.41 -5.27 3.94
C LEU A 17 -2.11 -4.96 2.62
N VAL A 18 -2.19 -5.94 1.71
CA VAL A 18 -2.68 -5.69 0.35
C VAL A 18 -4.08 -6.24 0.08
N VAL A 19 -4.68 -6.99 1.00
CA VAL A 19 -5.99 -7.65 0.78
C VAL A 19 -7.10 -6.68 0.36
N LEU A 20 -7.04 -5.45 0.82
CA LEU A 20 -8.00 -4.40 0.47
C LEU A 20 -8.06 -4.15 -1.05
N PHE A 21 -6.91 -4.14 -1.72
CA PHE A 21 -6.81 -3.71 -3.12
C PHE A 21 -7.49 -4.67 -4.11
N PRO A 22 -7.30 -6.01 -4.06
CA PRO A 22 -8.06 -6.92 -4.91
C PRO A 22 -9.57 -6.80 -4.70
N PHE A 23 -10.03 -6.65 -3.45
CA PHE A 23 -11.46 -6.46 -3.18
C PHE A 23 -11.95 -5.10 -3.69
N SER A 24 -11.16 -4.04 -3.56
CA SER A 24 -11.46 -2.72 -4.12
C SER A 24 -11.56 -2.75 -5.66
N ALA A 25 -10.64 -3.45 -6.32
CA ALA A 25 -10.70 -3.63 -7.77
C ALA A 25 -11.94 -4.43 -8.19
N LEU A 26 -12.27 -5.49 -7.47
CA LEU A 26 -13.46 -6.32 -7.72
C LEU A 26 -14.75 -5.50 -7.54
N ASP A 27 -14.84 -4.70 -6.48
CA ASP A 27 -15.98 -3.81 -6.24
C ASP A 27 -16.16 -2.82 -7.39
N LYS A 28 -15.09 -2.20 -7.88
CA LYS A 28 -15.12 -1.30 -9.03
C LYS A 28 -15.55 -1.98 -10.33
N ILE A 29 -15.22 -3.26 -10.50
CA ILE A 29 -15.69 -4.05 -11.66
C ILE A 29 -17.20 -4.30 -11.57
N ILE A 30 -17.68 -4.69 -10.39
CA ILE A 30 -19.10 -4.99 -10.18
C ILE A 30 -19.93 -3.71 -10.25
N ASN A 31 -19.46 -2.63 -9.63
CA ASN A 31 -20.13 -1.34 -9.52
C ASN A 31 -19.53 -0.31 -10.50
N TRP A 32 -19.28 -0.72 -11.75
CA TRP A 32 -18.56 0.06 -12.75
C TRP A 32 -19.08 1.48 -12.94
N ASN A 33 -20.39 1.65 -13.01
CA ASN A 33 -21.00 2.96 -13.27
C ASN A 33 -20.75 3.94 -12.13
N ASP A 34 -20.80 3.48 -10.87
CA ASP A 34 -20.52 4.31 -9.71
C ASP A 34 -19.04 4.62 -9.58
N ALA A 35 -18.18 3.64 -9.82
CA ALA A 35 -16.74 3.83 -9.87
C ALA A 35 -16.32 4.83 -10.96
N LEU A 36 -16.94 4.74 -12.15
CA LEU A 36 -16.69 5.67 -13.26
C LEU A 36 -17.18 7.08 -12.92
N LYS A 37 -18.36 7.20 -12.31
CA LYS A 37 -18.88 8.48 -11.84
C LYS A 37 -17.94 9.12 -10.82
N GLN A 38 -17.42 8.34 -9.87
CA GLN A 38 -16.42 8.81 -8.91
C GLN A 38 -15.13 9.24 -9.60
N ALA A 39 -14.60 8.43 -10.53
CA ALA A 39 -13.39 8.78 -11.28
C ALA A 39 -13.54 10.11 -12.05
N ASN A 40 -14.72 10.34 -12.66
CA ASN A 40 -15.04 11.57 -13.38
C ASN A 40 -15.35 12.77 -12.47
N SER A 41 -15.55 12.58 -11.16
CA SER A 41 -15.77 13.69 -10.22
C SER A 41 -14.50 14.44 -9.86
N SER A 42 -13.32 13.87 -10.17
CA SER A 42 -12.05 14.55 -10.02
C SER A 42 -11.80 15.55 -11.15
N PHE A 43 -10.87 16.49 -10.93
CA PHE A 43 -10.45 17.44 -11.98
C PHE A 43 -9.56 16.81 -13.06
N LEU A 44 -9.18 15.53 -12.89
CA LEU A 44 -8.33 14.81 -13.84
C LEU A 44 -9.15 14.34 -15.04
N PRO A 45 -8.69 14.57 -16.28
CA PRO A 45 -9.36 14.09 -17.46
C PRO A 45 -9.17 12.58 -17.65
N GLY A 46 -10.13 11.93 -18.32
CA GLY A 46 -10.00 10.51 -18.69
C GLY A 46 -10.33 9.53 -17.57
N GLY A 47 -11.39 9.78 -16.79
CA GLY A 47 -11.77 8.98 -15.64
C GLY A 47 -11.85 7.48 -15.90
N SER A 48 -12.32 7.03 -17.08
CA SER A 48 -12.35 5.60 -17.43
C SER A 48 -10.95 4.98 -17.55
N VAL A 49 -10.00 5.71 -18.15
CA VAL A 49 -8.61 5.25 -18.27
C VAL A 49 -7.95 5.20 -16.89
N LEU A 50 -8.14 6.25 -16.08
CA LEU A 50 -7.61 6.30 -14.72
C LEU A 50 -8.18 5.17 -13.84
N LEU A 51 -9.47 4.88 -13.99
CA LEU A 51 -10.14 3.79 -13.27
C LEU A 51 -9.53 2.43 -13.64
N ILE A 52 -9.38 2.14 -14.94
CA ILE A 52 -8.76 0.90 -15.41
C ILE A 52 -7.30 0.78 -14.93
N LEU A 53 -6.51 1.83 -15.07
CA LEU A 53 -5.13 1.84 -14.60
C LEU A 53 -5.03 1.65 -13.09
N GLY A 54 -5.94 2.26 -12.31
CA GLY A 54 -6.03 2.06 -10.87
C GLY A 54 -6.33 0.61 -10.52
N MET A 55 -7.32 -0.02 -11.14
CA MET A 55 -7.66 -1.44 -10.93
C MET A 55 -6.51 -2.38 -11.31
N LEU A 56 -5.84 -2.13 -12.43
CA LEU A 56 -4.65 -2.91 -12.83
C LEU A 56 -3.54 -2.78 -11.79
N LEU A 57 -3.28 -1.57 -11.30
CA LEU A 57 -2.29 -1.34 -10.26
C LEU A 57 -2.67 -2.05 -8.96
N GLU A 58 -3.93 -2.00 -8.54
CA GLU A 58 -4.44 -2.70 -7.36
C GLU A 58 -4.23 -4.22 -7.46
N LEU A 59 -4.54 -4.83 -8.60
CA LEU A 59 -4.42 -6.29 -8.80
C LEU A 59 -2.96 -6.72 -8.97
N ILE A 60 -2.24 -6.12 -9.91
CA ILE A 60 -0.85 -6.50 -10.23
C ILE A 60 0.07 -6.13 -9.08
N GLY A 61 -0.08 -4.94 -8.51
CA GLY A 61 0.73 -4.49 -7.38
C GLY A 61 0.58 -5.39 -6.16
N SER A 62 -0.64 -5.80 -5.84
CA SER A 62 -0.91 -6.74 -4.74
C SER A 62 -0.26 -8.11 -5.01
N ALA A 63 -0.39 -8.63 -6.23
CA ALA A 63 0.22 -9.90 -6.61
C ALA A 63 1.76 -9.84 -6.50
N CYS A 64 2.37 -8.75 -6.96
CA CYS A 64 3.82 -8.53 -6.85
C CYS A 64 4.29 -8.49 -5.39
N ILE A 65 3.55 -7.81 -4.51
CA ILE A 65 3.88 -7.72 -3.08
C ILE A 65 3.75 -9.09 -2.40
N ILE A 66 2.68 -9.84 -2.67
CA ILE A 66 2.49 -11.19 -2.10
C ILE A 66 3.58 -12.13 -2.59
N ALA A 67 3.90 -12.11 -3.88
CA ALA A 67 4.93 -12.96 -4.48
C ALA A 67 6.37 -12.54 -4.10
N GLY A 68 6.57 -11.33 -3.58
CA GLY A 68 7.92 -10.78 -3.34
C GLY A 68 8.68 -10.46 -4.63
N TRP A 69 7.97 -10.27 -5.74
CA TRP A 69 8.55 -9.97 -7.04
C TRP A 69 8.34 -8.50 -7.38
N HIS A 70 9.45 -7.76 -7.53
CA HIS A 70 9.43 -6.30 -7.71
C HIS A 70 8.57 -5.55 -6.68
N ASP A 71 8.47 -6.11 -5.49
CA ASP A 71 7.57 -5.68 -4.41
C ASP A 71 7.85 -4.24 -3.94
N ARG A 72 9.10 -3.79 -3.99
CA ARG A 72 9.47 -2.40 -3.62
C ARG A 72 8.84 -1.38 -4.57
N LEU A 73 8.93 -1.63 -5.88
CA LEU A 73 8.30 -0.77 -6.88
C LEU A 73 6.76 -0.83 -6.78
N ALA A 74 6.20 -2.03 -6.66
CA ALA A 74 4.76 -2.22 -6.51
C ALA A 74 4.22 -1.50 -5.28
N ALA A 75 4.91 -1.61 -4.14
CA ALA A 75 4.55 -0.92 -2.91
C ALA A 75 4.66 0.60 -3.03
N PHE A 76 5.69 1.11 -3.68
CA PHE A 76 5.83 2.55 -3.94
C PHE A 76 4.69 3.10 -4.79
N LEU A 77 4.35 2.40 -5.87
CA LEU A 77 3.25 2.81 -6.76
C LEU A 77 1.89 2.74 -6.06
N LEU A 78 1.63 1.68 -5.25
CA LEU A 78 0.41 1.59 -4.45
C LEU A 78 0.35 2.65 -3.36
N ALA A 79 1.47 3.00 -2.72
CA ALA A 79 1.53 4.11 -1.77
C ALA A 79 1.13 5.43 -2.44
N GLY A 80 1.69 5.73 -3.62
CA GLY A 80 1.34 6.89 -4.42
C GLY A 80 -0.14 6.90 -4.80
N TYR A 81 -0.67 5.76 -5.23
CA TYR A 81 -2.10 5.60 -5.55
C TYR A 81 -2.99 5.90 -4.34
N CYS A 82 -2.69 5.33 -3.16
CA CYS A 82 -3.43 5.61 -1.92
C CYS A 82 -3.38 7.09 -1.54
N ALA A 83 -2.21 7.73 -1.65
CA ALA A 83 -2.07 9.14 -1.33
C ALA A 83 -2.90 10.02 -2.28
N VAL A 84 -2.82 9.76 -3.59
CA VAL A 84 -3.58 10.51 -4.60
C VAL A 84 -5.08 10.30 -4.43
N THR A 85 -5.54 9.07 -4.26
CA THR A 85 -6.97 8.78 -4.06
C THR A 85 -7.51 9.37 -2.77
N ALA A 86 -6.72 9.36 -1.69
CA ALA A 86 -7.10 10.02 -0.43
C ALA A 86 -7.31 11.52 -0.64
N LEU A 87 -6.42 12.20 -1.34
CA LEU A 87 -6.52 13.63 -1.59
C LEU A 87 -7.67 14.00 -2.55
N LEU A 88 -7.93 13.15 -3.55
CA LEU A 88 -8.95 13.43 -4.56
C LEU A 88 -10.39 13.09 -4.09
N TYR A 89 -10.55 11.98 -3.36
CA TYR A 89 -11.87 11.43 -3.08
C TYR A 89 -12.25 11.43 -1.60
N HIS A 90 -11.29 11.67 -0.69
CA HIS A 90 -11.54 11.73 0.74
C HIS A 90 -11.21 13.11 1.32
N ASN A 91 -11.61 14.16 0.60
CA ASN A 91 -11.39 15.55 0.94
C ASN A 91 -12.36 16.04 2.06
N PHE A 92 -12.19 15.51 3.26
CA PHE A 92 -13.03 15.79 4.43
C PHE A 92 -13.17 17.30 4.75
N TRP A 93 -12.19 18.10 4.36
CA TRP A 93 -12.20 19.56 4.54
C TRP A 93 -13.21 20.29 3.65
N ALA A 94 -13.78 19.64 2.65
CA ALA A 94 -14.81 20.21 1.78
C ALA A 94 -16.21 20.19 2.43
N TYR A 95 -16.36 19.49 3.57
CA TYR A 95 -17.64 19.33 4.26
C TYR A 95 -17.66 20.09 5.59
N PRO A 96 -18.71 20.89 5.89
CA PRO A 96 -18.76 21.72 7.10
C PRO A 96 -19.19 20.96 8.36
N ASP A 97 -19.60 19.69 8.24
CA ASP A 97 -20.28 18.92 9.28
C ASP A 97 -19.32 18.08 10.16
N PHE A 98 -18.02 18.37 10.15
CA PHE A 98 -17.02 17.57 10.90
C PHE A 98 -17.34 17.47 12.40
N TRP A 99 -17.78 18.56 13.00
CA TRP A 99 -18.10 18.66 14.43
C TRP A 99 -19.58 18.42 14.76
N ALA A 100 -20.41 18.07 13.76
CA ALA A 100 -21.82 17.79 13.98
C ALA A 100 -22.04 16.55 14.86
N LYS A 101 -23.08 16.57 15.68
CA LYS A 101 -23.50 15.38 16.44
C LYS A 101 -24.17 14.36 15.51
N GLY A 102 -23.92 13.07 15.77
CA GLY A 102 -24.48 11.98 14.96
C GLY A 102 -23.63 11.66 13.71
N SER A 103 -24.28 11.25 12.62
CA SER A 103 -23.59 10.96 11.35
C SER A 103 -23.02 12.22 10.72
N SER A 104 -21.83 12.13 10.12
CA SER A 104 -21.13 13.25 9.47
C SER A 104 -20.36 12.72 8.27
N LEU A 105 -20.57 13.33 7.11
CA LEU A 105 -19.84 13.02 5.89
C LEU A 105 -18.38 13.41 6.02
N ALA A 106 -18.06 14.55 6.61
CA ALA A 106 -16.70 14.98 6.85
C ALA A 106 -15.92 13.94 7.68
N ARG A 107 -16.52 13.41 8.77
CA ARG A 107 -15.86 12.39 9.59
C ARG A 107 -15.71 11.06 8.86
N ALA A 108 -16.67 10.65 8.04
CA ALA A 108 -16.53 9.45 7.22
C ALA A 108 -15.32 9.58 6.26
N HIS A 109 -15.26 10.68 5.50
CA HIS A 109 -14.12 10.96 4.62
C HIS A 109 -12.81 11.11 5.38
N PHE A 110 -12.81 11.69 6.58
CA PHE A 110 -11.62 11.80 7.42
C PHE A 110 -11.04 10.43 7.81
N TRP A 111 -11.90 9.50 8.24
CA TRP A 111 -11.46 8.16 8.59
C TRP A 111 -10.92 7.40 7.37
N ASP A 112 -11.57 7.55 6.21
CA ASP A 112 -11.09 6.94 4.97
C ASP A 112 -9.77 7.55 4.50
N PHE A 113 -9.60 8.86 4.66
CA PHE A 113 -8.33 9.54 4.43
C PHE A 113 -7.22 8.96 5.32
N LEU A 114 -7.45 8.84 6.63
CA LEU A 114 -6.46 8.28 7.56
C LEU A 114 -6.13 6.81 7.27
N LYS A 115 -7.13 5.99 6.90
CA LYS A 115 -6.90 4.60 6.49
C LYS A 115 -5.97 4.51 5.29
N ASN A 116 -6.18 5.36 4.28
CA ASN A 116 -5.27 5.42 3.12
C ASN A 116 -3.85 5.81 3.53
N PHE A 117 -3.67 6.77 4.43
CA PHE A 117 -2.35 7.14 4.93
C PHE A 117 -1.71 6.04 5.79
N GLY A 118 -2.50 5.25 6.51
CA GLY A 118 -2.01 4.04 7.17
C GLY A 118 -1.45 3.02 6.17
N LEU A 119 -2.15 2.81 5.05
CA LEU A 119 -1.66 1.97 3.95
C LEU A 119 -0.40 2.54 3.29
N VAL A 120 -0.34 3.86 3.06
CA VAL A 120 0.87 4.53 2.57
C VAL A 120 2.06 4.21 3.47
N GLY A 121 1.92 4.36 4.79
CA GLY A 121 2.98 4.03 5.75
C GLY A 121 3.43 2.57 5.65
N GLY A 122 2.49 1.62 5.61
CA GLY A 122 2.78 0.20 5.44
C GLY A 122 3.50 -0.12 4.13
N MET A 123 3.08 0.49 3.01
CA MET A 123 3.73 0.31 1.70
C MET A 123 5.15 0.92 1.67
N LEU A 124 5.34 2.08 2.30
CA LEU A 124 6.67 2.69 2.39
C LEU A 124 7.64 1.87 3.24
N LEU A 125 7.16 1.10 4.23
CA LEU A 125 7.99 0.14 4.96
C LEU A 125 8.51 -0.99 4.05
N ILE A 126 7.72 -1.46 3.08
CA ILE A 126 8.20 -2.42 2.07
C ILE A 126 9.22 -1.76 1.14
N THR A 127 8.95 -0.52 0.71
CA THR A 127 9.80 0.20 -0.24
C THR A 127 11.17 0.54 0.35
N PHE A 128 11.21 1.11 1.55
CA PHE A 128 12.42 1.67 2.16
C PHE A 128 12.97 0.84 3.33
N GLY A 129 12.16 -0.05 3.91
CA GLY A 129 12.50 -0.78 5.13
C GLY A 129 12.37 0.11 6.38
N THR A 130 12.69 -0.48 7.53
CA THR A 130 12.72 0.24 8.83
C THR A 130 14.07 0.90 9.10
N GLN A 131 15.12 0.45 8.43
CA GLN A 131 16.41 1.12 8.46
C GLN A 131 16.42 2.11 7.29
N LEU A 132 16.91 3.30 7.53
CA LEU A 132 17.11 4.33 6.51
C LEU A 132 18.03 3.78 5.40
N ALA A 133 17.51 2.90 4.56
CA ALA A 133 18.13 2.62 3.28
C ALA A 133 18.19 3.97 2.56
N PRO A 134 19.39 4.46 2.21
CA PRO A 134 19.49 5.78 1.61
C PRO A 134 18.60 5.81 0.38
N LEU A 135 17.85 6.90 0.23
CA LEU A 135 16.91 7.11 -0.88
C LEU A 135 17.57 6.82 -2.24
N HIS A 136 18.89 7.05 -2.34
CA HIS A 136 19.68 6.76 -3.53
C HIS A 136 19.81 5.27 -3.85
N ASP A 137 19.77 4.37 -2.85
CA ASP A 137 19.85 2.92 -3.08
C ASP A 137 18.55 2.41 -3.72
N VAL A 138 17.40 2.89 -3.23
CA VAL A 138 16.10 2.58 -3.83
C VAL A 138 16.00 3.16 -5.24
N ALA A 139 16.49 4.38 -5.46
CA ALA A 139 16.49 5.01 -6.77
C ALA A 139 17.40 4.29 -7.78
N ARG A 140 18.53 3.71 -7.34
CA ARG A 140 19.44 2.95 -8.21
C ARG A 140 18.92 1.55 -8.52
N HIS A 141 18.17 0.94 -7.62
CA HIS A 141 17.68 -0.43 -7.74
C HIS A 141 16.16 -0.53 -7.55
N PRO A 142 15.35 0.20 -8.36
CA PRO A 142 13.89 0.26 -8.16
C PRO A 142 13.20 -1.09 -8.38
N LEU A 143 13.80 -1.98 -9.16
CA LEU A 143 13.27 -3.31 -9.45
C LEU A 143 13.80 -4.38 -8.49
N ALA A 144 14.63 -4.02 -7.50
CA ALA A 144 15.10 -4.97 -6.52
C ALA A 144 13.93 -5.48 -5.67
N SER A 145 13.94 -6.79 -5.39
CA SER A 145 12.99 -7.41 -4.46
C SER A 145 13.57 -7.42 -3.06
N THR A 146 12.72 -7.22 -2.04
CA THR A 146 13.13 -7.47 -0.67
C THR A 146 13.32 -8.97 -0.46
N PRO A 147 14.40 -9.42 0.20
CA PRO A 147 14.58 -10.83 0.52
C PRO A 147 13.57 -11.25 1.61
N VAL A 148 12.39 -11.64 1.18
CA VAL A 148 11.22 -11.91 2.05
C VAL A 148 11.41 -13.16 2.90
N TYR A 149 12.17 -14.11 2.36
CA TYR A 149 12.28 -15.46 2.92
C TYR A 149 13.70 -15.83 3.33
N THR A 150 14.61 -14.86 3.39
CA THR A 150 15.97 -15.10 3.87
C THR A 150 15.97 -14.97 5.40
N PRO A 151 16.39 -16.00 6.15
CA PRO A 151 16.60 -15.86 7.59
C PRO A 151 17.55 -14.68 7.83
N ALA A 152 17.22 -13.84 8.80
CA ALA A 152 18.16 -12.81 9.24
C ALA A 152 19.52 -13.46 9.47
N ALA A 153 20.57 -12.98 8.82
CA ALA A 153 21.92 -13.49 9.03
C ALA A 153 22.18 -13.41 10.55
N VAL A 154 22.38 -14.57 11.16
CA VAL A 154 22.77 -14.64 12.56
C VAL A 154 24.08 -13.87 12.67
N ALA A 155 24.05 -12.75 13.38
CA ALA A 155 25.26 -11.99 13.65
C ALA A 155 26.34 -12.98 14.17
N PRO A 156 27.55 -12.96 13.63
CA PRO A 156 28.60 -13.86 14.10
C PRO A 156 28.75 -13.66 15.62
N SER A 157 28.62 -14.77 16.34
CA SER A 157 28.83 -14.76 17.81
C SER A 157 30.22 -14.13 18.09
N PRO A 158 30.31 -13.18 19.03
CA PRO A 158 31.60 -12.59 19.37
C PRO A 158 32.57 -13.73 19.72
N ALA A 159 33.71 -13.76 19.02
CA ALA A 159 34.76 -14.75 19.29
C ALA A 159 35.06 -14.74 20.79
N ARG A 160 34.86 -15.89 21.45
CA ARG A 160 35.30 -16.07 22.82
C ARG A 160 36.81 -15.81 22.85
N SER A 161 37.21 -14.72 23.46
CA SER A 161 38.60 -14.54 23.86
C SER A 161 38.91 -15.64 24.89
N THR A 162 39.67 -16.63 24.47
CA THR A 162 40.28 -17.60 25.39
C THR A 162 41.36 -16.89 26.16
N PRO A 163 41.46 -17.13 27.46
CA PRO A 163 42.45 -16.52 28.35
C PRO A 163 43.88 -16.99 28.06
#